data_8e23f46428c6622455c1277ff7750e69
#
_entry.id   8e23f46428c6622455c1277ff7750e69
#
_cell.length_a   1.000
_cell.length_b   1.000
_cell.length_c   1.000
_cell.angle_alpha   90.00
_cell.angle_beta   90.00
_cell.angle_gamma   90.00
#
_symmetry.space_group_name_H-M   'P 1'
#
loop_
_entity.id
_entity.type
_entity.pdbx_description
1 polymer ?
#
loop_
_entity_poly.entity_id
_entity_poly.type
_entity_poly.pdbx_seq_one_letter_code
_entity_poly.pdbx_strand_id
1 'polypeptide(L)'
;VENCLLQIPDLIEAEKRMAASQGASAGTNGAQQQDPSQQAFPNFTPSSFFSEQLTAFEVWLERGDNSKDPPEQLPIVLQVLLSQSHRLRALVLLGRFLDMGPWAVDLALSVGIFPYVLKLLQTTAPDLRQILVFIWTKILAFDRSCQVDLVKDSGHTYFIRFLDAPNIPAEERAM
;
A
#
# COMPACT_ATOMS: atom_id res chain seq x y z
N VAL A 1 -4.62 -7.77 -16.33
CA VAL A 1 -3.40 -8.56 -16.68
C VAL A 1 -3.18 -8.54 -18.19
N GLU A 2 -4.18 -8.88 -19.00
CA GLU A 2 -4.07 -8.88 -20.47
C GLU A 2 -3.59 -7.55 -21.05
N ASN A 3 -4.18 -6.44 -20.60
CA ASN A 3 -3.84 -5.10 -21.08
C ASN A 3 -2.38 -4.70 -20.77
N CYS A 4 -1.80 -5.20 -19.69
CA CYS A 4 -0.38 -4.99 -19.36
C CYS A 4 0.53 -5.89 -20.23
N LEU A 5 0.10 -7.12 -20.49
CA LEU A 5 0.86 -8.07 -21.32
C LEU A 5 0.95 -7.60 -22.78
N LEU A 6 -0.11 -7.00 -23.32
CA LEU A 6 -0.13 -6.45 -24.67
C LEU A 6 0.83 -5.25 -24.86
N GLN A 7 1.19 -4.55 -23.80
CA GLN A 7 2.12 -3.42 -23.85
C GLN A 7 3.60 -3.84 -23.75
N ILE A 8 3.91 -5.08 -23.35
CA ILE A 8 5.29 -5.55 -23.16
C ILE A 8 6.15 -5.45 -24.42
N PRO A 9 5.67 -5.85 -25.61
CA PRO A 9 6.48 -5.74 -26.84
C PRO A 9 6.91 -4.31 -27.11
N ASP A 10 5.98 -3.35 -27.01
CA ASP A 10 6.23 -1.94 -27.27
C ASP A 10 7.20 -1.33 -26.25
N LEU A 11 7.11 -1.77 -24.98
CA LEU A 11 8.04 -1.35 -23.91
C LEU A 11 9.46 -1.86 -24.17
N ILE A 12 9.62 -3.11 -24.61
CA ILE A 12 10.93 -3.70 -24.94
C ILE A 12 11.54 -2.97 -26.13
N GLU A 13 10.75 -2.61 -27.13
CA GLU A 13 11.25 -1.86 -28.28
C GLU A 13 11.65 -0.44 -27.89
N ALA A 14 10.87 0.23 -27.02
CA ALA A 14 11.19 1.56 -26.49
C ALA A 14 12.50 1.53 -25.70
N GLU A 15 12.71 0.53 -24.85
CA GLU A 15 13.95 0.34 -24.09
C GLU A 15 15.15 0.13 -25.01
N LYS A 16 15.03 -0.70 -26.04
CA LYS A 16 16.08 -0.91 -27.05
C LYS A 16 16.44 0.37 -27.80
N ARG A 17 15.45 1.19 -28.17
CA ARG A 17 15.68 2.49 -28.83
C ARG A 17 16.41 3.46 -27.90
N MET A 18 16.04 3.52 -26.62
CA MET A 18 16.74 4.37 -25.63
C MET A 18 18.18 3.91 -25.40
N ALA A 19 18.42 2.62 -25.28
CA ALA A 19 19.77 2.07 -25.15
C ALA A 19 20.64 2.35 -26.37
N ALA A 20 20.08 2.30 -27.57
CA ALA A 20 20.78 2.64 -28.80
C ALA A 20 21.12 4.15 -28.92
N SER A 21 20.26 5.04 -28.40
CA SER A 21 20.48 6.49 -28.39
C SER A 21 21.54 6.92 -27.34
N GLN A 22 21.66 6.21 -26.24
CA GLN A 22 22.69 6.46 -25.20
C GLN A 22 24.09 6.02 -25.66
N GLY A 23 24.19 5.03 -26.55
CA GLY A 23 25.47 4.60 -27.14
C GLY A 23 26.05 5.56 -28.17
N ALA A 24 25.26 6.50 -28.68
CA ALA A 24 25.69 7.43 -29.73
C ALA A 24 26.12 8.82 -29.21
N SER A 25 25.98 9.15 -27.95
CA SER A 25 26.29 10.46 -27.36
C SER A 25 27.41 10.42 -26.32
N ALA A 26 28.54 9.77 -26.66
CA ALA A 26 29.80 9.96 -25.94
C ALA A 26 30.51 11.21 -26.47
N GLY A 27 30.14 12.38 -26.01
CA GLY A 27 30.86 13.63 -26.31
C GLY A 27 29.96 14.86 -26.25
N THR A 28 29.80 15.46 -25.09
CA THR A 28 29.97 16.88 -24.76
C THR A 28 29.28 17.24 -23.44
N ASN A 29 30.00 18.01 -22.64
CA ASN A 29 29.68 18.47 -21.29
C ASN A 29 28.38 19.30 -21.18
N GLY A 30 27.61 19.08 -20.10
CA GLY A 30 26.53 19.97 -19.70
C GLY A 30 25.72 19.35 -18.57
N ALA A 31 26.09 19.66 -17.33
CA ALA A 31 25.44 19.14 -16.11
C ALA A 31 23.98 19.61 -15.99
N GLN A 32 23.04 18.70 -16.08
CA GLN A 32 21.77 18.74 -15.37
C GLN A 32 21.46 17.30 -14.95
N GLN A 33 21.65 17.03 -13.65
CA GLN A 33 21.23 15.79 -13.00
C GLN A 33 19.70 15.75 -12.99
N GLN A 34 19.11 15.13 -14.00
CA GLN A 34 17.73 14.67 -13.95
C GLN A 34 17.72 13.31 -13.26
N ASP A 35 16.92 13.21 -12.22
CA ASP A 35 16.67 12.01 -11.41
C ASP A 35 16.29 10.82 -12.34
N PRO A 36 17.04 9.70 -12.33
CA PRO A 36 16.77 8.55 -13.19
C PRO A 36 15.39 7.89 -12.96
N SER A 37 14.73 8.20 -11.84
CA SER A 37 13.42 7.67 -11.51
C SER A 37 12.25 8.30 -12.27
N GLN A 38 12.48 9.38 -13.04
CA GLN A 38 11.45 10.07 -13.83
C GLN A 38 11.43 9.73 -15.31
N GLN A 39 12.24 8.81 -15.78
CA GLN A 39 12.11 8.26 -17.13
C GLN A 39 10.96 7.23 -17.18
N ALA A 40 9.75 7.72 -16.97
CA ALA A 40 8.55 6.93 -17.26
C ALA A 40 8.53 6.63 -18.77
N PHE A 41 8.46 5.37 -19.14
CA PHE A 41 8.25 4.94 -20.52
C PHE A 41 7.07 5.72 -21.11
N PRO A 42 7.25 6.54 -22.16
CA PRO A 42 6.25 7.54 -22.55
C PRO A 42 4.90 6.97 -23.02
N ASN A 43 4.80 5.66 -23.21
CA ASN A 43 3.60 5.00 -23.73
C ASN A 43 3.02 3.93 -22.78
N PHE A 44 3.53 3.79 -21.53
CA PHE A 44 2.95 2.82 -20.62
C PHE A 44 1.66 3.35 -19.99
N THR A 45 0.55 2.68 -20.25
CA THR A 45 -0.74 2.95 -19.60
C THR A 45 -0.94 1.96 -18.45
N PRO A 46 -0.89 2.41 -17.18
CA PRO A 46 -1.15 1.54 -16.05
C PRO A 46 -2.55 0.93 -16.13
N SER A 47 -2.70 -0.31 -15.67
CA SER A 47 -4.02 -0.93 -15.58
C SER A 47 -4.88 -0.21 -14.55
N SER A 48 -6.13 0.11 -14.91
CA SER A 48 -7.15 0.68 -14.01
C SER A 48 -7.69 -0.33 -12.99
N PHE A 49 -7.33 -1.61 -13.13
CA PHE A 49 -7.88 -2.71 -12.34
C PHE A 49 -7.87 -2.44 -10.83
N PHE A 50 -6.72 -2.07 -10.25
CA PHE A 50 -6.65 -1.80 -8.81
C PHE A 50 -7.51 -0.61 -8.39
N SER A 51 -7.54 0.45 -9.18
CA SER A 51 -8.37 1.63 -8.92
C SER A 51 -9.86 1.27 -8.93
N GLU A 52 -10.29 0.47 -9.90
CA GLU A 52 -11.68 -0.01 -10.03
C GLU A 52 -12.08 -0.91 -8.86
N GLN A 53 -11.21 -1.86 -8.47
CA GLN A 53 -11.47 -2.74 -7.32
C GLN A 53 -11.54 -1.97 -6.00
N LEU A 54 -10.68 -0.96 -5.79
CA LEU A 54 -10.78 -0.10 -4.61
C LEU A 54 -12.06 0.72 -4.63
N THR A 55 -12.52 1.18 -5.79
CA THR A 55 -13.81 1.90 -5.91
C THR A 55 -14.98 0.97 -5.62
N ALA A 56 -14.97 -0.26 -6.11
CA ALA A 56 -15.99 -1.25 -5.80
C ALA A 56 -16.04 -1.55 -4.29
N PHE A 57 -14.88 -1.68 -3.65
CA PHE A 57 -14.78 -1.88 -2.20
C PHE A 57 -15.31 -0.67 -1.42
N GLU A 58 -15.01 0.54 -1.86
CA GLU A 58 -15.52 1.77 -1.26
C GLU A 58 -17.05 1.86 -1.32
N VAL A 59 -17.65 1.54 -2.48
CA VAL A 59 -19.11 1.46 -2.65
C VAL A 59 -19.70 0.38 -1.73
N TRP A 60 -19.02 -0.75 -1.58
CA TRP A 60 -19.46 -1.78 -0.65
C TRP A 60 -19.47 -1.26 0.79
N LEU A 61 -18.42 -0.54 1.22
CA LEU A 61 -18.32 0.06 2.56
C LEU A 61 -19.41 1.11 2.82
N GLU A 62 -19.80 1.90 1.81
CA GLU A 62 -20.84 2.91 1.94
C GLU A 62 -22.25 2.32 2.05
N ARG A 63 -22.48 1.20 1.38
CA ARG A 63 -23.76 0.50 1.36
C ARG A 63 -23.79 -0.70 2.28
N GLY A 64 -22.67 -0.99 2.95
CA GLY A 64 -22.46 -2.17 3.76
C GLY A 64 -23.36 -2.16 4.98
N ASP A 65 -24.10 -3.24 5.16
CA ASP A 65 -24.78 -3.62 6.38
C ASP A 65 -24.13 -4.90 6.89
N ASN A 66 -24.05 -5.09 8.21
CA ASN A 66 -23.47 -6.27 8.86
C ASN A 66 -24.15 -7.60 8.45
N SER A 67 -25.27 -7.52 7.75
CA SER A 67 -26.03 -8.68 7.22
C SER A 67 -25.60 -9.09 5.81
N LYS A 68 -24.63 -8.39 5.18
CA LYS A 68 -24.20 -8.66 3.80
C LYS A 68 -23.07 -9.67 3.74
N ASP A 69 -22.99 -10.31 2.59
CA ASP A 69 -21.86 -11.18 2.28
C ASP A 69 -20.53 -10.41 2.36
N PRO A 70 -19.44 -11.08 2.79
CA PRO A 70 -18.12 -10.49 2.83
C PRO A 70 -17.72 -9.86 1.48
N PRO A 71 -16.99 -8.72 1.49
CA PRO A 71 -16.59 -8.08 0.26
C PRO A 71 -15.62 -8.95 -0.55
N GLU A 72 -15.99 -9.31 -1.76
CA GLU A 72 -15.15 -10.10 -2.67
C GLU A 72 -13.83 -9.41 -3.00
N GLN A 73 -13.78 -8.08 -2.86
CA GLN A 73 -12.61 -7.27 -3.13
C GLN A 73 -11.53 -7.36 -2.03
N LEU A 74 -11.85 -7.88 -0.84
CA LEU A 74 -10.92 -7.88 0.28
C LEU A 74 -9.57 -8.54 -0.03
N PRO A 75 -9.49 -9.72 -0.67
CA PRO A 75 -8.21 -10.30 -1.07
C PRO A 75 -7.42 -9.45 -2.06
N ILE A 76 -8.13 -8.69 -2.93
CA ILE A 76 -7.49 -7.80 -3.90
C ILE A 76 -6.92 -6.57 -3.19
N VAL A 77 -7.64 -6.02 -2.20
CA VAL A 77 -7.15 -4.90 -1.38
C VAL A 77 -5.80 -5.24 -0.74
N LEU A 78 -5.59 -6.48 -0.30
CA LEU A 78 -4.30 -6.93 0.24
C LEU A 78 -3.16 -6.85 -0.80
N GLN A 79 -3.45 -7.24 -2.05
CA GLN A 79 -2.47 -7.13 -3.13
C GLN A 79 -2.15 -5.67 -3.45
N VAL A 80 -3.15 -4.79 -3.40
CA VAL A 80 -2.98 -3.35 -3.64
C VAL A 80 -2.07 -2.70 -2.59
N LEU A 81 -1.99 -3.22 -1.36
CA LEU A 81 -1.06 -2.74 -0.34
C LEU A 81 0.42 -2.82 -0.78
N LEU A 82 0.75 -3.68 -1.72
CA LEU A 82 2.09 -3.78 -2.30
C LEU A 82 2.37 -2.69 -3.36
N SER A 83 1.33 -2.09 -3.93
CA SER A 83 1.44 -1.01 -4.93
C SER A 83 1.64 0.35 -4.26
N GLN A 84 2.75 1.03 -4.56
CA GLN A 84 3.02 2.35 -3.96
C GLN A 84 1.95 3.39 -4.29
N SER A 85 1.48 3.41 -5.54
CA SER A 85 0.51 4.41 -6.02
C SER A 85 -0.88 4.30 -5.40
N HIS A 86 -1.27 3.09 -4.96
CA HIS A 86 -2.63 2.85 -4.45
C HIS A 86 -2.65 2.49 -2.95
N ARG A 87 -1.47 2.34 -2.33
CA ARG A 87 -1.31 1.85 -0.95
C ARG A 87 -2.08 2.68 0.07
N LEU A 88 -1.94 4.00 0.02
CA LEU A 88 -2.60 4.88 0.99
C LEU A 88 -4.13 4.73 0.92
N ARG A 89 -4.70 4.76 -0.29
CA ARG A 89 -6.14 4.57 -0.48
C ARG A 89 -6.60 3.20 0.03
N ALA A 90 -5.84 2.14 -0.28
CA ALA A 90 -6.13 0.80 0.18
C ALA A 90 -6.11 0.69 1.72
N LEU A 91 -5.13 1.32 2.39
CA LEU A 91 -5.05 1.34 3.85
C LEU A 91 -6.22 2.11 4.47
N VAL A 92 -6.61 3.24 3.90
CA VAL A 92 -7.77 4.02 4.40
C VAL A 92 -9.04 3.20 4.31
N LEU A 93 -9.30 2.56 3.18
CA LEU A 93 -10.49 1.71 2.99
C LEU A 93 -10.46 0.48 3.92
N LEU A 94 -9.29 -0.11 4.10
CA LEU A 94 -9.10 -1.21 5.04
C LEU A 94 -9.36 -0.76 6.48
N GLY A 95 -8.87 0.40 6.90
CA GLY A 95 -9.15 0.98 8.21
C GLY A 95 -10.64 1.16 8.45
N ARG A 96 -11.37 1.69 7.45
CA ARG A 96 -12.84 1.80 7.51
C ARG A 96 -13.52 0.44 7.65
N PHE A 97 -13.02 -0.58 6.94
CA PHE A 97 -13.53 -1.94 7.05
C PHE A 97 -13.32 -2.53 8.46
N LEU A 98 -12.12 -2.42 9.01
CA LEU A 98 -11.81 -2.90 10.36
C LEU A 98 -12.62 -2.17 11.46
N ASP A 99 -13.02 -0.93 11.19
CA ASP A 99 -13.86 -0.13 12.10
C ASP A 99 -15.31 -0.63 12.19
N MET A 100 -15.74 -1.47 11.24
CA MET A 100 -17.08 -2.07 11.26
C MET A 100 -17.31 -3.07 12.42
N GLY A 101 -16.24 -3.52 13.08
CA GLY A 101 -16.31 -4.34 14.27
C GLY A 101 -15.44 -5.61 14.25
N PRO A 102 -15.55 -6.43 15.31
CA PRO A 102 -14.71 -7.63 15.47
C PRO A 102 -14.77 -8.60 14.29
N TRP A 103 -15.95 -8.81 13.74
CA TRP A 103 -16.14 -9.70 12.57
C TRP A 103 -15.31 -9.29 11.34
N ALA A 104 -15.16 -7.98 11.13
CA ALA A 104 -14.38 -7.47 10.02
C ALA A 104 -12.86 -7.68 10.26
N VAL A 105 -12.43 -7.56 11.51
CA VAL A 105 -11.05 -7.87 11.92
C VAL A 105 -10.78 -9.36 11.71
N ASP A 106 -11.65 -10.25 12.22
CA ASP A 106 -11.50 -11.70 12.06
C ASP A 106 -11.45 -12.12 10.58
N LEU A 107 -12.32 -11.51 9.76
CA LEU A 107 -12.34 -11.78 8.33
C LEU A 107 -11.05 -11.30 7.64
N ALA A 108 -10.58 -10.10 7.95
CA ALA A 108 -9.34 -9.58 7.39
C ALA A 108 -8.12 -10.43 7.78
N LEU A 109 -8.06 -10.89 9.02
CA LEU A 109 -7.02 -11.79 9.51
C LEU A 109 -7.09 -13.16 8.82
N SER A 110 -8.29 -13.71 8.61
CA SER A 110 -8.48 -14.98 7.90
C SER A 110 -8.03 -14.94 6.44
N VAL A 111 -8.17 -13.80 5.79
CA VAL A 111 -7.67 -13.56 4.42
C VAL A 111 -6.15 -13.35 4.40
N GLY A 112 -5.51 -13.16 5.55
CA GLY A 112 -4.06 -13.08 5.68
C GLY A 112 -3.49 -11.66 5.61
N ILE A 113 -4.18 -10.67 6.15
CA ILE A 113 -3.72 -9.27 6.15
C ILE A 113 -2.46 -9.06 7.01
N PHE A 114 -2.30 -9.83 8.08
CA PHE A 114 -1.31 -9.60 9.12
C PHE A 114 0.13 -9.42 8.59
N PRO A 115 0.68 -10.33 7.74
CA PRO A 115 2.04 -10.17 7.23
C PRO A 115 2.25 -8.89 6.42
N TYR A 116 1.21 -8.42 5.72
CA TYR A 116 1.29 -7.20 4.90
C TYR A 116 1.36 -5.95 5.76
N VAL A 117 0.47 -5.82 6.75
CA VAL A 117 0.48 -4.66 7.65
C VAL A 117 1.72 -4.66 8.55
N LEU A 118 2.23 -5.83 8.93
CA LEU A 118 3.47 -5.95 9.67
C LEU A 118 4.68 -5.45 8.85
N LYS A 119 4.76 -5.86 7.60
CA LYS A 119 5.81 -5.38 6.69
C LYS A 119 5.74 -3.86 6.47
N LEU A 120 4.53 -3.29 6.45
CA LEU A 120 4.34 -1.85 6.27
C LEU A 120 4.82 -1.03 7.47
N LEU A 121 4.91 -1.60 8.69
CA LEU A 121 5.54 -0.93 9.83
C LEU A 121 7.04 -0.64 9.61
N GLN A 122 7.69 -1.37 8.71
CA GLN A 122 9.09 -1.14 8.37
C GLN A 122 9.29 0.02 7.40
N THR A 123 8.22 0.56 6.83
CA THR A 123 8.30 1.70 5.91
C THR A 123 8.45 3.01 6.67
N THR A 124 9.24 3.92 6.11
CA THR A 124 9.48 5.25 6.69
C THR A 124 8.52 6.33 6.17
N ALA A 125 7.52 5.96 5.38
CA ALA A 125 6.58 6.90 4.76
C ALA A 125 5.71 7.58 5.83
N PRO A 126 5.85 8.90 6.05
CA PRO A 126 5.11 9.61 7.10
C PRO A 126 3.60 9.58 6.85
N ASP A 127 3.17 9.63 5.58
CA ASP A 127 1.76 9.67 5.18
C ASP A 127 0.98 8.40 5.57
N LEU A 128 1.69 7.28 5.78
CA LEU A 128 1.07 6.01 6.15
C LEU A 128 0.97 5.82 7.67
N ARG A 129 1.65 6.67 8.44
CA ARG A 129 1.84 6.48 9.88
C ARG A 129 0.53 6.43 10.66
N GLN A 130 -0.31 7.44 10.50
CA GLN A 130 -1.58 7.54 11.21
C GLN A 130 -2.50 6.36 10.92
N ILE A 131 -2.67 6.03 9.64
CA ILE A 131 -3.55 4.93 9.23
C ILE A 131 -3.02 3.57 9.69
N LEU A 132 -1.70 3.36 9.72
CA LEU A 132 -1.10 2.13 10.23
C LEU A 132 -1.32 1.98 11.73
N VAL A 133 -1.13 3.05 12.52
CA VAL A 133 -1.43 3.03 13.96
C VAL A 133 -2.89 2.71 14.19
N PHE A 134 -3.81 3.33 13.46
CA PHE A 134 -5.24 3.05 13.56
C PHE A 134 -5.57 1.58 13.26
N ILE A 135 -5.07 1.02 12.14
CA ILE A 135 -5.27 -0.37 11.76
C ILE A 135 -4.75 -1.31 12.86
N TRP A 136 -3.54 -1.07 13.37
CA TRP A 136 -2.96 -1.87 14.45
C TRP A 136 -3.75 -1.78 15.74
N THR A 137 -4.27 -0.62 16.09
CA THR A 137 -5.14 -0.45 17.25
C THR A 137 -6.38 -1.34 17.14
N LYS A 138 -7.01 -1.41 15.95
CA LYS A 138 -8.16 -2.27 15.71
C LYS A 138 -7.79 -3.76 15.80
N ILE A 139 -6.69 -4.18 15.18
CA ILE A 139 -6.25 -5.58 15.22
C ILE A 139 -5.93 -6.00 16.65
N LEU A 140 -5.12 -5.23 17.39
CA LEU A 140 -4.67 -5.59 18.73
C LEU A 140 -5.80 -5.54 19.78
N ALA A 141 -6.84 -4.74 19.54
CA ALA A 141 -8.01 -4.68 20.43
C ALA A 141 -8.84 -5.97 20.39
N PHE A 142 -8.89 -6.65 19.24
CA PHE A 142 -9.75 -7.81 19.03
C PHE A 142 -8.99 -9.15 19.00
N ASP A 143 -7.73 -9.14 18.53
CA ASP A 143 -6.92 -10.36 18.47
C ASP A 143 -5.63 -10.24 19.30
N ARG A 144 -5.61 -10.97 20.44
CA ARG A 144 -4.44 -11.03 21.34
C ARG A 144 -3.29 -11.87 20.75
N SER A 145 -3.57 -12.81 19.85
CA SER A 145 -2.51 -13.65 19.26
C SER A 145 -1.57 -12.79 18.41
N CYS A 146 -2.09 -11.80 17.73
CA CYS A 146 -1.31 -10.83 16.96
C CYS A 146 -0.33 -10.01 17.81
N GLN A 147 -0.59 -9.83 19.12
CA GLN A 147 0.35 -9.14 20.02
C GLN A 147 1.66 -9.92 20.17
N VAL A 148 1.57 -11.25 20.28
CA VAL A 148 2.77 -12.11 20.41
C VAL A 148 3.59 -12.07 19.13
N ASP A 149 2.94 -12.15 17.98
CA ASP A 149 3.63 -12.12 16.69
C ASP A 149 4.24 -10.74 16.40
N LEU A 150 3.55 -9.66 16.77
CA LEU A 150 4.08 -8.30 16.69
C LEU A 150 5.38 -8.15 17.50
N VAL A 151 5.44 -8.73 18.70
CA VAL A 151 6.64 -8.67 19.54
C VAL A 151 7.78 -9.49 18.95
N LYS A 152 7.49 -10.72 18.47
CA LYS A 152 8.49 -11.60 17.83
C LYS A 152 9.17 -10.92 16.64
N ASP A 153 8.41 -10.24 15.81
CA ASP A 153 8.92 -9.55 14.62
C ASP A 153 9.42 -8.12 14.90
N SER A 154 9.57 -7.79 16.18
CA SER A 154 10.04 -6.46 16.63
C SER A 154 9.19 -5.28 16.16
N GLY A 155 7.95 -5.52 15.73
CA GLY A 155 7.02 -4.49 15.29
C GLY A 155 6.68 -3.47 16.37
N HIS A 156 6.75 -3.86 17.65
CA HIS A 156 6.56 -2.95 18.79
C HIS A 156 7.56 -1.77 18.78
N THR A 157 8.76 -1.95 18.23
CA THR A 157 9.77 -0.89 18.13
C THR A 157 9.33 0.28 17.24
N TYR A 158 8.45 0.01 16.27
CA TYR A 158 7.86 1.06 15.45
C TYR A 158 7.04 2.04 16.31
N PHE A 159 6.18 1.50 17.17
CA PHE A 159 5.33 2.33 18.03
C PHE A 159 6.16 3.11 19.07
N ILE A 160 7.21 2.50 19.64
CA ILE A 160 8.12 3.18 20.57
C ILE A 160 8.82 4.36 19.86
N ARG A 161 9.37 4.13 18.66
CA ARG A 161 9.99 5.20 17.87
C ARG A 161 9.00 6.30 17.51
N PHE A 162 7.75 5.93 17.27
CA PHE A 162 6.69 6.87 16.99
C PHE A 162 6.41 7.78 18.18
N LEU A 163 6.37 7.24 19.40
CA LEU A 163 6.15 7.99 20.63
C LEU A 163 7.33 8.92 20.95
N ASP A 164 8.56 8.49 20.67
CA ASP A 164 9.78 9.25 20.96
C ASP A 164 10.09 10.34 19.93
N ALA A 165 9.43 10.35 18.78
CA ALA A 165 9.72 11.31 17.73
C ALA A 165 9.24 12.72 18.09
N PRO A 166 10.15 13.71 18.16
CA PRO A 166 9.82 15.05 18.64
C PRO A 166 8.88 15.85 17.70
N ASN A 167 8.82 15.43 16.45
CA ASN A 167 8.06 16.13 15.40
C ASN A 167 6.62 15.62 15.24
N ILE A 168 6.16 14.74 16.13
CA ILE A 168 4.81 14.19 16.06
C ILE A 168 3.88 15.00 16.96
N PRO A 169 2.75 15.50 16.42
CA PRO A 169 1.73 16.19 17.19
C PRO A 169 1.24 15.35 18.38
N ALA A 170 0.93 16.00 19.49
CA ALA A 170 0.47 15.31 20.70
C ALA A 170 -0.81 14.48 20.45
N GLU A 171 -1.65 14.95 19.55
CA GLU A 171 -2.90 14.28 19.15
C GLU A 171 -2.63 12.93 18.48
N GLU A 172 -1.63 12.86 17.59
CA GLU A 172 -1.23 11.62 16.95
C GLU A 172 -0.56 10.62 17.92
N ARG A 173 0.09 11.12 18.97
CA ARG A 173 0.69 10.27 20.00
C ARG A 173 -0.33 9.67 20.97
N ALA A 174 -1.51 10.29 21.07
CA ALA A 174 -2.57 9.85 21.96
C ALA A 174 -3.51 8.79 21.33
N MET A 175 -3.41 8.52 20.03
CA MET A 175 -4.15 7.45 19.36
C MET A 175 -3.54 6.08 19.65
#